data_796465acd115a75730b4fa21203320fa
#
_entry.id   796465acd115a75730b4fa21203320fa
#
_cell.length_a   1.000
_cell.length_b   1.000
_cell.length_c   1.000
_cell.angle_alpha   90.00
_cell.angle_beta   90.00
_cell.angle_gamma   90.00
#
_symmetry.space_group_name_H-M   'P 1'
#
loop_
_entity.id
_entity.type
_entity.pdbx_description
1 polymer ?
#
loop_
_entity_poly.entity_id
_entity_poly.type
_entity_poly.pdbx_seq_one_letter_code
_entity_poly.pdbx_strand_id
1 'polypeptide(L)'
;MRFVVLMKQVPADTGVEMNADYTVDRRNAQKITNPADLSALATAAEWKTHTGAELVCLTMGPASAAQTLREGAMAGADRLYHICDPALAGADTFVTAYVLAAAIRQLGGADLIFCGRHTVDGETGQVGAELAAMLGYACISQVLQIEALEPEAVTCVCLLSGAQAQYRLLRPAVLCVCECRHTTVLPSLAVMRKARQLMIQTWTLAELGLSGLSGRGASPTKVCGVHRM
;
A
#
# COMPACT_ATOMS: atom_id res chain seq x y z
N MET A 1 -11.66 -11.02 -11.71
CA MET A 1 -11.33 -9.68 -11.23
C MET A 1 -10.24 -9.78 -10.18
N ARG A 2 -9.27 -8.87 -10.17
CA ARG A 2 -8.17 -8.84 -9.20
C ARG A 2 -8.09 -7.49 -8.50
N PHE A 3 -8.08 -7.53 -7.17
CA PHE A 3 -7.79 -6.39 -6.30
C PHE A 3 -6.37 -6.53 -5.76
N VAL A 4 -5.61 -5.44 -5.78
CA VAL A 4 -4.29 -5.37 -5.15
C VAL A 4 -4.32 -4.32 -4.06
N VAL A 5 -3.93 -4.69 -2.85
CA VAL A 5 -3.78 -3.76 -1.72
C VAL A 5 -2.30 -3.53 -1.47
N LEU A 6 -1.90 -2.26 -1.54
CA LEU A 6 -0.56 -1.84 -1.15
C LEU A 6 -0.52 -1.60 0.34
N MET A 7 0.46 -2.17 1.02
CA MET A 7 0.58 -2.10 2.47
C MET A 7 2.00 -1.68 2.85
N LYS A 8 2.13 -0.68 3.71
CA LYS A 8 3.42 -0.19 4.17
C LYS A 8 3.61 -0.45 5.66
N GLN A 9 4.78 -0.92 6.03
CA GLN A 9 5.24 -0.93 7.42
C GLN A 9 5.78 0.46 7.78
N VAL A 10 5.27 1.04 8.86
CA VAL A 10 5.67 2.35 9.38
C VAL A 10 6.06 2.23 10.85
N PRO A 11 6.89 3.15 11.39
CA PRO A 11 7.11 3.23 12.82
C PRO A 11 5.78 3.60 13.52
N ALA A 12 5.51 2.98 14.66
CA ALA A 12 4.45 3.45 15.56
C ALA A 12 4.87 4.81 16.14
N ASP A 13 3.95 5.73 16.20
CA ASP A 13 4.17 7.16 16.50
C ASP A 13 4.64 7.45 17.95
N THR A 14 5.03 6.45 18.71
CA THR A 14 5.37 6.62 20.12
C THR A 14 6.88 6.47 20.36
N GLY A 15 7.56 7.61 20.55
CA GLY A 15 8.89 7.63 21.12
C GLY A 15 10.03 7.34 20.11
N VAL A 16 9.90 7.86 18.92
CA VAL A 16 10.99 7.78 17.94
C VAL A 16 12.15 8.67 18.41
N GLU A 17 13.26 8.05 18.81
CA GLU A 17 14.50 8.77 19.11
C GLU A 17 15.13 9.27 17.80
N MET A 18 15.71 10.48 17.88
CA MET A 18 16.46 11.06 16.77
C MET A 18 17.92 10.73 16.92
N ASN A 19 18.56 10.26 15.87
CA ASN A 19 20.02 10.13 15.81
C ASN A 19 20.70 11.51 15.87
N ALA A 20 22.01 11.53 16.15
CA ALA A 20 22.80 12.76 16.20
C ALA A 20 22.81 13.55 14.87
N ASP A 21 22.56 12.90 13.75
CA ASP A 21 22.42 13.47 12.41
C ASP A 21 20.98 13.89 12.05
N TYR A 22 20.08 13.94 13.05
CA TYR A 22 18.65 14.27 12.91
C TYR A 22 17.86 13.29 12.05
N THR A 23 18.39 12.12 11.80
CA THR A 23 17.60 11.03 11.21
C THR A 23 16.83 10.29 12.31
N VAL A 24 15.67 9.77 11.94
CA VAL A 24 14.82 8.98 12.85
C VAL A 24 15.51 7.66 13.17
N ASP A 25 15.79 7.37 14.43
CA ASP A 25 16.27 6.05 14.85
C ASP A 25 15.10 5.05 14.81
N ARG A 26 15.07 4.27 13.76
CA ARG A 26 14.04 3.25 13.52
C ARG A 26 14.37 1.88 14.12
N ARG A 27 15.55 1.74 14.78
CA ARG A 27 16.01 0.42 15.25
C ARG A 27 15.16 -0.14 16.37
N ASN A 28 14.69 0.72 17.27
CA ASN A 28 13.92 0.34 18.46
C ASN A 28 12.42 0.72 18.36
N ALA A 29 12.00 1.42 17.30
CA ALA A 29 10.60 1.79 17.14
C ALA A 29 9.75 0.55 16.88
N GLN A 30 8.65 0.41 17.61
CA GLN A 30 7.62 -0.56 17.28
C GLN A 30 7.14 -0.28 15.87
N LYS A 31 7.02 -1.32 15.06
CA LYS A 31 6.57 -1.21 13.67
C LYS A 31 5.14 -1.70 13.55
N ILE A 32 4.33 -0.94 12.84
CA ILE A 32 2.92 -1.24 12.58
C ILE A 32 2.64 -1.16 11.08
N THR A 33 1.53 -1.72 10.66
CA THR A 33 0.99 -1.42 9.32
C THR A 33 0.41 -0.01 9.32
N ASN A 34 0.64 0.74 8.25
CA ASN A 34 0.08 2.08 8.09
C ASN A 34 -1.45 2.07 8.25
N PRO A 35 -2.03 2.90 9.14
CA PRO A 35 -3.47 2.86 9.44
C PRO A 35 -4.36 3.09 8.22
N ALA A 36 -3.98 4.00 7.32
CA ALA A 36 -4.75 4.23 6.10
C ALA A 36 -4.71 3.01 5.15
N ASP A 37 -3.62 2.22 5.14
CA ASP A 37 -3.54 0.98 4.36
C ASP A 37 -4.42 -0.12 4.97
N LEU A 38 -4.61 -0.13 6.28
CA LEU A 38 -5.59 -1.03 6.92
C LEU A 38 -7.01 -0.68 6.52
N SER A 39 -7.33 0.61 6.35
CA SER A 39 -8.62 1.05 5.81
C SER A 39 -8.81 0.61 4.37
N ALA A 40 -7.77 0.76 3.54
CA ALA A 40 -7.76 0.28 2.16
C ALA A 40 -7.94 -1.25 2.09
N LEU A 41 -7.28 -2.00 2.97
CA LEU A 41 -7.42 -3.46 3.08
C LEU A 41 -8.83 -3.88 3.46
N ALA A 42 -9.43 -3.22 4.45
CA ALA A 42 -10.78 -3.52 4.90
C ALA A 42 -11.80 -3.27 3.78
N THR A 43 -11.68 -2.14 3.06
CA THR A 43 -12.53 -1.83 1.90
C THR A 43 -12.38 -2.90 0.80
N ALA A 44 -11.15 -3.28 0.47
CA ALA A 44 -10.90 -4.30 -0.55
C ALA A 44 -11.44 -5.69 -0.13
N ALA A 45 -11.30 -6.06 1.13
CA ALA A 45 -11.79 -7.33 1.68
C ALA A 45 -13.33 -7.39 1.67
N GLU A 46 -14.00 -6.30 2.01
CA GLU A 46 -15.45 -6.16 1.92
C GLU A 46 -15.93 -6.39 0.48
N TRP A 47 -15.38 -5.66 -0.47
CA TRP A 47 -15.76 -5.78 -1.89
C TRP A 47 -15.37 -7.13 -2.51
N LYS A 48 -14.32 -7.77 -2.00
CA LYS A 48 -14.03 -9.16 -2.37
C LYS A 48 -15.21 -10.08 -2.03
N THR A 49 -15.84 -9.91 -0.88
CA THR A 49 -16.98 -10.79 -0.48
C THR A 49 -18.17 -10.65 -1.42
N HIS A 50 -18.38 -9.45 -1.96
CA HIS A 50 -19.49 -9.17 -2.89
C HIS A 50 -19.21 -9.63 -4.33
N THR A 51 -17.93 -9.65 -4.73
CA THR A 51 -17.55 -9.82 -6.14
C THR A 51 -16.86 -11.15 -6.43
N GLY A 52 -16.35 -11.84 -5.42
CA GLY A 52 -15.48 -13.01 -5.60
C GLY A 52 -14.11 -12.69 -6.20
N ALA A 53 -13.68 -11.43 -6.16
CA ALA A 53 -12.38 -11.02 -6.70
C ALA A 53 -11.21 -11.70 -5.98
N GLU A 54 -10.13 -11.96 -6.71
CA GLU A 54 -8.85 -12.34 -6.12
C GLU A 54 -8.29 -11.12 -5.35
N LEU A 55 -7.97 -11.29 -4.07
CA LEU A 55 -7.36 -10.26 -3.23
C LEU A 55 -5.87 -10.55 -3.03
N VAL A 56 -5.05 -9.66 -3.53
CA VAL A 56 -3.58 -9.72 -3.44
C VAL A 56 -3.08 -8.62 -2.52
N CYS A 57 -2.25 -8.93 -1.54
CA CYS A 57 -1.55 -7.92 -0.74
C CYS A 57 -0.10 -7.82 -1.17
N LEU A 58 0.38 -6.61 -1.36
CA LEU A 58 1.72 -6.29 -1.82
C LEU A 58 2.37 -5.27 -0.86
N THR A 59 3.59 -5.57 -0.41
CA THR A 59 4.41 -4.62 0.36
C THR A 59 5.79 -4.49 -0.25
N MET A 60 6.40 -3.31 -0.13
CA MET A 60 7.80 -3.06 -0.44
C MET A 60 8.51 -2.56 0.82
N GLY A 61 9.59 -3.22 1.19
CA GLY A 61 10.33 -2.82 2.40
C GLY A 61 11.32 -3.89 2.88
N PRO A 62 11.96 -3.63 4.03
CA PRO A 62 12.89 -4.57 4.65
C PRO A 62 12.19 -5.88 5.05
N ALA A 63 12.96 -6.91 5.39
CA ALA A 63 12.42 -8.22 5.75
C ALA A 63 11.31 -8.17 6.82
N SER A 64 11.38 -7.20 7.75
CA SER A 64 10.34 -7.00 8.78
C SER A 64 8.98 -6.59 8.20
N ALA A 65 8.94 -5.99 7.01
CA ALA A 65 7.68 -5.55 6.38
C ALA A 65 6.77 -6.73 5.99
N ALA A 66 7.29 -7.94 5.91
CA ALA A 66 6.48 -9.15 5.73
C ALA A 66 5.39 -9.32 6.80
N GLN A 67 5.57 -8.69 7.98
CA GLN A 67 4.57 -8.71 9.05
C GLN A 67 3.25 -8.07 8.62
N THR A 68 3.27 -6.99 7.84
CA THR A 68 2.05 -6.32 7.36
C THR A 68 1.19 -7.25 6.49
N LEU A 69 1.84 -8.12 5.73
CA LEU A 69 1.14 -9.08 4.87
C LEU A 69 0.36 -10.15 5.66
N ARG A 70 0.76 -10.42 6.91
CA ARG A 70 0.00 -11.32 7.78
C ARG A 70 -1.36 -10.72 8.17
N GLU A 71 -1.43 -9.40 8.30
CA GLU A 71 -2.70 -8.70 8.49
C GLU A 71 -3.58 -8.82 7.22
N GLY A 72 -2.98 -8.66 6.04
CA GLY A 72 -3.65 -8.95 4.77
C GLY A 72 -4.21 -10.36 4.68
N ALA A 73 -3.42 -11.36 5.09
CA ALA A 73 -3.87 -12.74 5.14
C ALA A 73 -5.04 -12.96 6.12
N MET A 74 -5.01 -12.29 7.28
CA MET A 74 -6.09 -12.33 8.27
C MET A 74 -7.37 -11.65 7.77
N ALA A 75 -7.24 -10.64 6.91
CA ALA A 75 -8.37 -10.00 6.24
C ALA A 75 -8.91 -10.80 5.02
N GLY A 76 -8.29 -11.93 4.69
CA GLY A 76 -8.77 -12.83 3.65
C GLY A 76 -8.07 -12.67 2.30
N ALA A 77 -6.85 -12.14 2.25
CA ALA A 77 -6.04 -12.14 1.03
C ALA A 77 -5.79 -13.57 0.54
N ASP A 78 -5.79 -13.74 -0.78
CA ASP A 78 -5.52 -15.01 -1.45
C ASP A 78 -4.02 -15.19 -1.73
N ARG A 79 -3.31 -14.08 -1.99
CA ARG A 79 -1.87 -14.08 -2.30
C ARG A 79 -1.15 -12.92 -1.64
N LEU A 80 0.11 -13.17 -1.24
CA LEU A 80 0.95 -12.21 -0.54
C LEU A 80 2.28 -12.05 -1.26
N TYR A 81 2.65 -10.79 -1.55
CA TYR A 81 3.90 -10.48 -2.22
C TYR A 81 4.71 -9.45 -1.43
N HIS A 82 6.00 -9.72 -1.30
CA HIS A 82 6.94 -8.86 -0.61
C HIS A 82 8.09 -8.50 -1.55
N ILE A 83 8.21 -7.23 -1.89
CA ILE A 83 9.38 -6.72 -2.61
C ILE A 83 10.43 -6.37 -1.56
N CYS A 84 11.50 -7.16 -1.51
CA CYS A 84 12.55 -7.01 -0.51
C CYS A 84 13.92 -7.07 -1.17
N ASP A 85 14.56 -5.90 -1.29
CA ASP A 85 15.90 -5.76 -1.83
C ASP A 85 16.63 -4.63 -1.09
N PRO A 86 17.84 -4.86 -0.55
CA PRO A 86 18.62 -3.82 0.14
C PRO A 86 18.90 -2.58 -0.73
N ALA A 87 18.98 -2.76 -2.05
CA ALA A 87 19.21 -1.65 -2.97
C ALA A 87 18.06 -0.62 -3.00
N LEU A 88 16.86 -0.98 -2.50
CA LEU A 88 15.71 -0.08 -2.39
C LEU A 88 15.79 0.88 -1.19
N ALA A 89 16.80 0.74 -0.33
CA ALA A 89 16.95 1.63 0.82
C ALA A 89 17.06 3.10 0.39
N GLY A 90 16.24 3.97 0.98
CA GLY A 90 16.20 5.39 0.67
C GLY A 90 15.49 5.75 -0.64
N ALA A 91 14.68 4.84 -1.20
CA ALA A 91 13.79 5.14 -2.31
C ALA A 91 12.79 6.22 -1.91
N ASP A 92 12.60 7.21 -2.79
CA ASP A 92 11.54 8.21 -2.67
C ASP A 92 10.20 7.67 -3.22
N THR A 93 9.19 8.54 -3.33
CA THR A 93 7.87 8.16 -3.83
C THR A 93 7.92 7.70 -5.27
N PHE A 94 8.71 8.37 -6.11
CA PHE A 94 8.83 8.04 -7.53
C PHE A 94 9.44 6.65 -7.74
N VAL A 95 10.56 6.34 -7.09
CA VAL A 95 11.19 5.01 -7.20
C VAL A 95 10.29 3.95 -6.58
N THR A 96 9.62 4.26 -5.49
CA THR A 96 8.63 3.35 -4.87
C THR A 96 7.51 3.02 -5.84
N ALA A 97 6.89 4.02 -6.46
CA ALA A 97 5.83 3.83 -7.45
C ALA A 97 6.31 3.05 -8.68
N TYR A 98 7.54 3.34 -9.14
CA TYR A 98 8.14 2.64 -10.28
C TYR A 98 8.31 1.14 -10.03
N VAL A 99 8.84 0.76 -8.87
CA VAL A 99 9.02 -0.64 -8.47
C VAL A 99 7.67 -1.33 -8.27
N LEU A 100 6.72 -0.66 -7.64
CA LEU A 100 5.35 -1.18 -7.47
C LEU A 100 4.66 -1.38 -8.83
N ALA A 101 4.85 -0.46 -9.78
CA ALA A 101 4.31 -0.61 -11.13
C ALA A 101 4.88 -1.84 -11.85
N ALA A 102 6.19 -2.10 -11.71
CA ALA A 102 6.80 -3.30 -12.25
C ALA A 102 6.21 -4.57 -11.62
N ALA A 103 6.02 -4.59 -10.31
CA ALA A 103 5.40 -5.71 -9.61
C ALA A 103 3.93 -5.94 -10.06
N ILE A 104 3.14 -4.86 -10.22
CA ILE A 104 1.77 -4.96 -10.73
C ILE A 104 1.74 -5.52 -12.15
N ARG A 105 2.66 -5.09 -13.03
CA ARG A 105 2.78 -5.66 -14.39
C ARG A 105 3.15 -7.14 -14.35
N GLN A 106 4.04 -7.54 -13.46
CA GLN A 106 4.44 -8.95 -13.29
C GLN A 106 3.28 -9.82 -12.76
N LEU A 107 2.36 -9.25 -11.98
CA LEU A 107 1.11 -9.90 -11.59
C LEU A 107 0.13 -10.07 -12.75
N GLY A 108 0.37 -9.44 -13.90
CA GLY A 108 -0.56 -9.39 -15.03
C GLY A 108 -1.62 -8.29 -14.89
N GLY A 109 -1.34 -7.25 -14.11
CA GLY A 109 -2.25 -6.13 -13.85
C GLY A 109 -3.22 -6.35 -12.70
N ALA A 110 -4.03 -5.34 -12.45
CA ALA A 110 -5.10 -5.33 -11.46
C ALA A 110 -6.31 -4.57 -11.99
N ASP A 111 -7.51 -4.97 -11.60
CA ASP A 111 -8.74 -4.22 -11.90
C ASP A 111 -8.87 -3.00 -10.98
N LEU A 112 -8.55 -3.19 -9.69
CA LEU A 112 -8.48 -2.11 -8.71
C LEU A 112 -7.24 -2.27 -7.85
N ILE A 113 -6.55 -1.15 -7.62
CA ILE A 113 -5.47 -1.05 -6.66
C ILE A 113 -5.95 -0.17 -5.51
N PHE A 114 -5.79 -0.67 -4.30
CA PHE A 114 -6.14 0.04 -3.08
C PHE A 114 -4.87 0.40 -2.33
N CYS A 115 -4.75 1.64 -1.88
CA CYS A 115 -3.70 2.08 -0.97
C CYS A 115 -4.26 3.13 -0.01
N GLY A 116 -3.61 3.35 1.11
CA GLY A 116 -3.90 4.49 1.96
C GLY A 116 -3.64 5.80 1.23
N ARG A 117 -4.40 6.85 1.53
CA ARG A 117 -4.20 8.17 0.92
C ARG A 117 -2.81 8.75 1.23
N HIS A 118 -2.22 8.39 2.38
CA HIS A 118 -0.88 8.80 2.82
C HIS A 118 -0.34 7.78 3.83
N THR A 119 0.90 7.97 4.24
CA THR A 119 1.53 7.19 5.31
C THR A 119 1.94 8.11 6.45
N VAL A 120 1.77 7.65 7.69
CA VAL A 120 2.05 8.45 8.90
C VAL A 120 3.52 8.84 9.08
N ASP A 121 4.45 8.21 8.36
CA ASP A 121 5.88 8.50 8.44
C ASP A 121 6.37 9.52 7.41
N GLY A 122 5.73 9.60 6.24
CA GLY A 122 6.17 10.46 5.14
C GLY A 122 5.15 11.50 4.70
N GLU A 123 3.89 11.24 4.91
CA GLU A 123 2.70 12.09 4.62
C GLU A 123 2.60 12.67 3.20
N THR A 124 3.42 12.20 2.25
CA THR A 124 3.48 12.77 0.89
C THR A 124 2.20 12.55 0.08
N GLY A 125 1.52 11.43 0.28
CA GLY A 125 0.29 11.07 -0.45
C GLY A 125 0.47 10.90 -1.97
N GLN A 126 1.70 10.75 -2.47
CA GLN A 126 2.03 10.78 -3.90
C GLN A 126 2.05 9.41 -4.57
N VAL A 127 2.44 8.36 -3.82
CA VAL A 127 2.70 7.02 -4.40
C VAL A 127 1.52 6.48 -5.20
N GLY A 128 0.28 6.64 -4.72
CA GLY A 128 -0.90 6.16 -5.44
C GLY A 128 -1.11 6.82 -6.80
N ALA A 129 -0.96 8.14 -6.86
CA ALA A 129 -1.10 8.91 -8.10
C ALA A 129 0.05 8.65 -9.08
N GLU A 130 1.30 8.58 -8.58
CA GLU A 130 2.47 8.25 -9.39
C GLU A 130 2.36 6.84 -9.97
N LEU A 131 1.93 5.86 -9.16
CA LEU A 131 1.69 4.50 -9.60
C LEU A 131 0.63 4.44 -10.71
N ALA A 132 -0.49 5.14 -10.52
CA ALA A 132 -1.56 5.18 -11.52
C ALA A 132 -1.06 5.76 -12.84
N ALA A 133 -0.31 6.87 -12.80
CA ALA A 133 0.30 7.47 -13.98
C ALA A 133 1.24 6.50 -14.69
N MET A 134 2.09 5.77 -13.97
CA MET A 134 3.01 4.80 -14.54
C MET A 134 2.32 3.58 -15.16
N LEU A 135 1.14 3.21 -14.65
CA LEU A 135 0.35 2.09 -15.17
C LEU A 135 -0.64 2.52 -16.26
N GLY A 136 -0.92 3.82 -16.43
CA GLY A 136 -1.98 4.33 -17.28
C GLY A 136 -3.38 4.05 -16.71
N TYR A 137 -3.53 3.99 -15.40
CA TYR A 137 -4.77 3.71 -14.69
C TYR A 137 -5.46 5.00 -14.28
N ALA A 138 -6.78 4.98 -14.17
CA ALA A 138 -7.51 6.06 -13.50
C ALA A 138 -7.08 6.13 -12.02
N CYS A 139 -7.14 7.33 -11.44
CA CYS A 139 -6.78 7.51 -10.03
C CYS A 139 -7.76 8.45 -9.34
N ILE A 140 -8.12 8.12 -8.12
CA ILE A 140 -8.85 9.02 -7.24
C ILE A 140 -8.33 8.90 -5.82
N SER A 141 -8.21 10.06 -5.16
CA SER A 141 -7.80 10.16 -3.77
C SER A 141 -8.97 10.56 -2.87
N GLN A 142 -8.73 10.48 -1.55
CA GLN A 142 -9.72 10.83 -0.53
C GLN A 142 -10.99 9.96 -0.56
N VAL A 143 -10.85 8.69 -0.96
CA VAL A 143 -11.97 7.76 -1.01
C VAL A 143 -12.45 7.43 0.41
N LEU A 144 -13.71 7.71 0.69
CA LEU A 144 -14.39 7.36 1.93
C LEU A 144 -15.04 5.98 1.85
N GLN A 145 -15.71 5.71 0.72
CA GLN A 145 -16.40 4.45 0.47
C GLN A 145 -16.58 4.20 -1.02
N ILE A 146 -16.76 2.94 -1.36
CA ILE A 146 -17.22 2.51 -2.68
C ILE A 146 -18.72 2.28 -2.59
N GLU A 147 -19.50 2.85 -3.52
CA GLU A 147 -20.95 2.66 -3.57
C GLU A 147 -21.37 1.60 -4.57
N ALA A 148 -20.66 1.52 -5.69
CA ALA A 148 -20.95 0.55 -6.73
C ALA A 148 -19.68 0.08 -7.44
N LEU A 149 -19.66 -1.20 -7.81
CA LEU A 149 -18.61 -1.78 -8.65
C LEU A 149 -19.27 -2.50 -9.80
N GLU A 150 -19.17 -1.90 -10.98
CA GLU A 150 -19.68 -2.38 -12.25
C GLU A 150 -18.56 -3.11 -13.04
N PRO A 151 -18.87 -3.87 -14.09
CA PRO A 151 -17.86 -4.53 -14.92
C PRO A 151 -16.77 -3.59 -15.45
N GLU A 152 -17.12 -2.35 -15.83
CA GLU A 152 -16.21 -1.38 -16.47
C GLU A 152 -15.86 -0.19 -15.57
N ALA A 153 -16.49 -0.04 -14.40
CA ALA A 153 -16.35 1.17 -13.61
C ALA A 153 -16.49 0.90 -12.10
N VAL A 154 -15.98 1.84 -11.32
CA VAL A 154 -16.18 1.93 -9.87
C VAL A 154 -16.73 3.31 -9.52
N THR A 155 -17.76 3.35 -8.67
CA THR A 155 -18.33 4.59 -8.13
C THR A 155 -17.92 4.73 -6.67
N CYS A 156 -17.27 5.86 -6.36
CA CYS A 156 -16.75 6.16 -5.03
C CYS A 156 -17.31 7.47 -4.51
N VAL A 157 -17.49 7.57 -3.20
CA VAL A 157 -17.66 8.83 -2.48
C VAL A 157 -16.32 9.28 -1.93
N CYS A 158 -15.96 10.52 -2.20
CA CYS A 158 -14.68 11.11 -1.80
C CYS A 158 -14.89 12.38 -0.97
N LEU A 159 -13.94 12.64 -0.07
CA LEU A 159 -13.92 13.85 0.75
C LEU A 159 -13.23 14.99 -0.03
N LEU A 160 -13.92 16.13 -0.19
CA LEU A 160 -13.39 17.34 -0.82
C LEU A 160 -13.61 18.54 0.09
N SER A 161 -12.55 19.13 0.62
CA SER A 161 -12.60 20.42 1.34
C SER A 161 -13.84 20.61 2.25
N GLY A 162 -14.23 19.55 2.98
CA GLY A 162 -15.39 19.57 3.87
C GLY A 162 -16.74 19.18 3.25
N ALA A 163 -16.77 18.84 1.97
CA ALA A 163 -17.93 18.28 1.27
C ALA A 163 -17.65 16.85 0.81
N GLN A 164 -18.70 16.10 0.50
CA GLN A 164 -18.57 14.80 -0.15
C GLN A 164 -18.99 14.92 -1.60
N ALA A 165 -18.27 14.25 -2.49
CA ALA A 165 -18.61 14.18 -3.91
C ALA A 165 -18.53 12.74 -4.40
N GLN A 166 -19.43 12.38 -5.29
CA GLN A 166 -19.47 11.08 -5.94
C GLN A 166 -18.72 11.13 -7.26
N TYR A 167 -17.85 10.15 -7.49
CA TYR A 167 -17.10 10.02 -8.73
C TYR A 167 -17.27 8.62 -9.30
N ARG A 168 -17.43 8.54 -10.61
CA ARG A 168 -17.41 7.29 -11.36
C ARG A 168 -16.14 7.22 -12.20
N LEU A 169 -15.30 6.22 -11.95
CA LEU A 169 -14.04 5.99 -12.66
C LEU A 169 -14.15 4.73 -13.52
N LEU A 170 -13.56 4.78 -14.71
CA LEU A 170 -13.35 3.58 -15.50
C LEU A 170 -12.22 2.75 -14.90
N ARG A 171 -12.37 1.43 -14.95
CA ARG A 171 -11.32 0.50 -14.54
C ARG A 171 -10.36 0.23 -15.71
N PRO A 172 -9.07 -0.07 -15.47
CA PRO A 172 -8.46 -0.25 -14.15
C PRO A 172 -8.21 1.08 -13.43
N ALA A 173 -8.27 1.06 -12.08
CA ALA A 173 -8.16 2.28 -11.28
C ALA A 173 -7.36 2.07 -9.98
N VAL A 174 -6.73 3.15 -9.49
CA VAL A 174 -6.10 3.26 -8.18
C VAL A 174 -6.98 4.10 -7.26
N LEU A 175 -7.32 3.54 -6.11
CA LEU A 175 -8.16 4.16 -5.08
C LEU A 175 -7.30 4.45 -3.85
N CYS A 176 -7.06 5.74 -3.55
CA CYS A 176 -6.36 6.15 -2.34
C CYS A 176 -7.40 6.40 -1.24
N VAL A 177 -7.51 5.46 -0.33
CA VAL A 177 -8.55 5.39 0.70
C VAL A 177 -8.19 6.24 1.91
N CYS A 178 -9.14 7.01 2.40
CA CYS A 178 -9.01 7.74 3.66
C CYS A 178 -8.90 6.78 4.84
N GLU A 179 -8.23 7.24 5.89
CA GLU A 179 -8.31 6.57 7.17
C GLU A 179 -9.74 6.67 7.71
N CYS A 180 -10.44 5.55 7.70
CA CYS A 180 -11.79 5.41 8.22
C CYS A 180 -11.75 4.53 9.46
N ARG A 181 -12.68 4.75 10.39
CA ARG A 181 -12.85 3.83 11.51
C ARG A 181 -13.46 2.53 10.99
N HIS A 182 -12.63 1.57 10.63
CA HIS A 182 -13.10 0.22 10.39
C HIS A 182 -13.25 -0.49 11.73
N THR A 183 -14.39 -1.11 11.93
CA THR A 183 -14.57 -2.04 13.05
C THR A 183 -13.66 -3.23 12.77
N THR A 184 -12.55 -3.32 13.48
CA THR A 184 -11.65 -4.46 13.38
C THR A 184 -12.39 -5.70 13.89
N VAL A 185 -12.90 -6.51 12.97
CA VAL A 185 -13.47 -7.80 13.33
C VAL A 185 -12.30 -8.73 13.66
N LEU A 186 -12.25 -9.20 14.90
CA LEU A 186 -11.23 -10.17 15.29
C LEU A 186 -11.40 -11.45 14.45
N PRO A 187 -10.35 -11.89 13.75
CA PRO A 187 -10.43 -13.09 12.94
C PRO A 187 -10.63 -14.32 13.82
N SER A 188 -11.43 -15.28 13.34
CA SER A 188 -11.59 -16.57 14.02
C SER A 188 -10.25 -17.35 14.07
N LEU A 189 -10.11 -18.30 15.00
CA LEU A 189 -8.93 -19.15 15.08
C LEU A 189 -8.66 -19.90 13.76
N ALA A 190 -9.71 -20.28 13.04
CA ALA A 190 -9.59 -20.94 11.73
C ALA A 190 -8.97 -20.00 10.70
N VAL A 191 -9.41 -18.73 10.62
CA VAL A 191 -8.84 -17.72 9.76
C VAL A 191 -7.38 -17.45 10.12
N MET A 192 -7.07 -17.28 11.41
CA MET A 192 -5.70 -17.06 11.87
C MET A 192 -4.76 -18.23 11.50
N ARG A 193 -5.24 -19.48 11.60
CA ARG A 193 -4.50 -20.67 11.23
C ARG A 193 -4.21 -20.71 9.73
N LYS A 194 -5.23 -20.43 8.90
CA LYS A 194 -5.10 -20.32 7.42
C LYS A 194 -4.13 -19.20 7.04
N ALA A 195 -4.26 -18.03 7.65
CA ALA A 195 -3.40 -16.87 7.38
C ALA A 195 -1.90 -17.16 7.67
N ARG A 196 -1.60 -17.95 8.71
CA ARG A 196 -0.23 -18.34 9.03
C ARG A 196 0.38 -19.29 7.99
N GLN A 197 -0.44 -20.09 7.31
CA GLN A 197 0.00 -21.04 6.28
C GLN A 197 0.16 -20.43 4.91
N LEU A 198 -0.43 -19.23 4.67
CA LEU A 198 -0.34 -18.57 3.38
C LEU A 198 1.11 -18.14 3.11
N MET A 199 1.65 -18.63 1.99
CA MET A 199 3.04 -18.33 1.61
C MET A 199 3.17 -16.88 1.18
N ILE A 200 4.24 -16.22 1.64
CA ILE A 200 4.66 -14.90 1.14
C ILE A 200 5.67 -15.15 0.02
N GLN A 201 5.32 -14.70 -1.18
CA GLN A 201 6.25 -14.70 -2.32
C GLN A 201 7.11 -13.45 -2.22
N THR A 202 8.43 -13.63 -2.14
CA THR A 202 9.37 -12.51 -2.09
C THR A 202 9.95 -12.28 -3.46
N TRP A 203 10.03 -11.01 -3.88
CA TRP A 203 10.67 -10.59 -5.11
C TRP A 203 11.81 -9.62 -4.79
N THR A 204 12.93 -9.83 -5.48
CA THR A 204 14.05 -8.91 -5.57
C THR A 204 13.89 -7.99 -6.79
N LEU A 205 14.72 -6.96 -6.90
CA LEU A 205 14.78 -6.13 -8.10
C LEU A 205 15.13 -6.94 -9.36
N ALA A 206 15.97 -7.95 -9.23
CA ALA A 206 16.34 -8.81 -10.35
C ALA A 206 15.14 -9.60 -10.88
N GLU A 207 14.32 -10.15 -9.99
CA GLU A 207 13.10 -10.88 -10.36
C GLU A 207 12.02 -9.98 -10.98
N LEU A 208 12.05 -8.67 -10.68
CA LEU A 208 11.19 -7.66 -11.31
C LEU A 208 11.76 -7.09 -12.61
N GLY A 209 12.92 -7.60 -13.10
CA GLY A 209 13.57 -7.07 -14.30
C GLY A 209 14.21 -5.68 -14.10
N LEU A 210 14.46 -5.28 -12.84
CA LEU A 210 14.98 -3.97 -12.46
C LEU A 210 16.40 -4.05 -11.90
N SER A 211 17.21 -5.00 -12.38
CA SER A 211 18.60 -5.15 -11.97
C SER A 211 19.37 -3.84 -12.15
N GLY A 212 20.13 -3.45 -11.12
CA GLY A 212 20.92 -2.22 -11.12
C GLY A 212 20.17 -0.95 -10.67
N LEU A 213 18.86 -1.03 -10.41
CA LEU A 213 18.14 0.07 -9.81
C LEU A 213 18.64 0.29 -8.37
N SER A 214 18.89 1.55 -8.01
CA SER A 214 19.25 1.96 -6.65
C SER A 214 18.19 2.91 -6.11
N GLY A 215 17.60 2.59 -4.97
CA GLY A 215 16.60 3.42 -4.33
C GLY A 215 17.05 4.88 -4.21
N ARG A 216 18.13 5.12 -3.46
CA ARG A 216 18.68 6.48 -3.28
C ARG A 216 19.28 7.08 -4.57
N GLY A 217 19.90 6.26 -5.42
CA GLY A 217 20.57 6.72 -6.65
C GLY A 217 19.60 7.14 -7.74
N ALA A 218 18.48 6.44 -7.86
CA ALA A 218 17.45 6.71 -8.86
C ALA A 218 16.37 7.70 -8.38
N SER A 219 16.35 8.04 -7.09
CA SER A 219 15.38 8.99 -6.52
C SER A 219 15.62 10.41 -7.01
N PRO A 220 14.65 11.05 -7.71
CA PRO A 220 14.76 12.45 -8.11
C PRO A 220 14.73 13.41 -6.92
N THR A 221 14.15 13.02 -5.79
CA THR A 221 14.11 13.83 -4.57
C THR A 221 15.13 13.34 -3.54
N LYS A 222 15.76 14.27 -2.81
CA LYS A 222 16.74 13.97 -1.77
C LYS A 222 16.48 14.83 -0.54
N VAL A 223 16.53 14.22 0.64
CA VAL A 223 16.53 15.00 1.89
C VAL A 223 17.89 15.69 2.04
N CYS A 224 17.90 17.00 1.95
CA CYS A 224 19.12 17.81 2.05
C CYS A 224 19.41 18.26 3.49
N GLY A 225 18.44 18.23 4.39
CA GLY A 225 18.60 18.57 5.80
C GLY A 225 17.28 18.46 6.56
N VAL A 226 17.36 18.30 7.86
CA VAL A 226 16.22 18.32 8.78
C VAL A 226 16.46 19.43 9.79
N HIS A 227 15.54 20.38 9.91
CA HIS A 227 15.61 21.45 10.88
C HIS A 227 14.59 21.20 11.98
N ARG A 228 15.03 21.32 13.24
CA ARG A 228 14.10 21.38 14.38
C ARG A 228 13.39 22.75 14.37
N MET A 229 12.10 22.75 14.37
CA MET A 229 11.31 23.93 14.73
C MET A 229 11.18 24.03 16.26
#